data_aa895c4caa83b4fbeddb2b57aed43e1f
#
_entry.id   aa895c4caa83b4fbeddb2b57aed43e1f
#
_cell.length_a   1.000
_cell.length_b   1.000
_cell.length_c   1.000
_cell.angle_alpha   90.00
_cell.angle_beta   90.00
_cell.angle_gamma   90.00
#
_symmetry.space_group_name_H-M   'P 1'
#
loop_
_entity.id
_entity.type
_entity.pdbx_description
1 polymer ?
#
loop_
_entity_poly.entity_id
_entity_poly.type
_entity_poly.pdbx_seq_one_letter_code
_entity_poly.pdbx_strand_id
1 'polypeptide(L)' 'MNQPSHHQIATYLTNYALSELVKYVIEDTGCSIEEAMGRVYNSPLMNALQDEEGELYVQSPAYLYELMRQ' A
#
# COMPACT_ATOMS: atom_id res chain seq x y z
N MET A 1 16.27 1.19 24.91
CA MET A 1 15.45 0.71 23.79
C MET A 1 15.61 1.66 22.59
N ASN A 2 15.91 1.11 21.44
CA ASN A 2 16.12 1.93 20.25
C ASN A 2 14.80 2.28 19.59
N GLN A 3 14.67 3.53 19.16
CA GLN A 3 13.50 3.94 18.40
C GLN A 3 13.68 3.52 16.94
N PRO A 4 12.59 3.15 16.25
CA PRO A 4 12.69 2.85 14.82
C PRO A 4 13.18 4.05 14.03
N SER A 5 14.00 3.81 13.03
CA SER A 5 14.43 4.87 12.13
C SER A 5 13.27 5.28 11.21
N HIS A 6 13.43 6.44 10.56
CA HIS A 6 12.44 6.89 9.57
C HIS A 6 12.21 5.83 8.48
N HIS A 7 13.30 5.21 8.01
CA HIS A 7 13.21 4.16 6.99
C HIS A 7 12.41 2.95 7.49
N GLN A 8 12.64 2.54 8.74
CA GLN A 8 11.91 1.40 9.31
C GLN A 8 10.42 1.69 9.46
N ILE A 9 10.09 2.91 9.86
CA ILE A 9 8.69 3.34 9.97
C ILE A 9 8.04 3.36 8.59
N ALA A 10 8.72 3.94 7.60
CA ALA A 10 8.21 4.00 6.23
C ALA A 10 7.97 2.59 5.67
N THR A 11 8.92 1.67 5.89
CA THR A 11 8.78 0.29 5.45
C THR A 11 7.58 -0.39 6.08
N TYR A 12 7.41 -0.21 7.39
CA TYR A 12 6.29 -0.80 8.11
C TYR A 12 4.95 -0.28 7.57
N LEU A 13 4.84 1.05 7.42
CA LEU A 13 3.60 1.66 6.97
C LEU A 13 3.29 1.31 5.51
N THR A 14 4.31 1.22 4.68
CA THR A 14 4.14 0.79 3.28
C THR A 14 3.61 -0.64 3.22
N ASN A 15 4.20 -1.55 3.99
CA ASN A 15 3.76 -2.94 4.02
C ASN A 15 2.33 -3.06 4.55
N TYR A 16 1.99 -2.29 5.56
CA TYR A 16 0.64 -2.27 6.09
C TYR A 16 -0.35 -1.79 5.02
N ALA A 17 0.00 -0.70 4.33
CA ALA A 17 -0.86 -0.17 3.27
C ALA A 17 -1.07 -1.19 2.16
N LEU A 18 0.00 -1.87 1.73
CA LEU A 18 -0.10 -2.88 0.68
C LEU A 18 -1.01 -4.02 1.08
N SER A 19 -0.92 -4.49 2.33
CA SER A 19 -1.79 -5.54 2.84
C SER A 19 -3.26 -5.12 2.80
N GLU A 20 -3.54 -3.88 3.21
CA GLU A 20 -4.91 -3.37 3.21
C GLU A 20 -5.43 -3.17 1.79
N LEU A 21 -4.58 -2.71 0.87
CA LEU A 21 -4.98 -2.55 -0.53
C LEU A 21 -5.36 -3.90 -1.16
N VAL A 22 -4.60 -4.95 -0.86
CA VAL A 22 -4.93 -6.29 -1.33
C VAL A 22 -6.30 -6.71 -0.82
N LYS A 23 -6.59 -6.47 0.46
CA LYS A 23 -7.91 -6.79 1.03
C LYS A 23 -9.03 -6.03 0.33
N TYR A 24 -8.83 -4.73 0.07
CA TYR A 24 -9.84 -3.93 -0.62
C TYR A 24 -10.12 -4.45 -2.02
N VAL A 25 -9.09 -4.84 -2.75
CA VAL A 25 -9.27 -5.41 -4.09
C VAL A 25 -10.09 -6.69 -4.03
N ILE A 26 -9.79 -7.56 -3.07
CA ILE A 26 -10.53 -8.82 -2.91
C ILE A 26 -11.99 -8.55 -2.57
N GLU A 27 -12.23 -7.65 -1.62
CA GLU A 27 -13.59 -7.32 -1.19
C GLU A 27 -14.40 -6.69 -2.33
N ASP A 28 -13.75 -5.85 -3.13
CA ASP A 28 -14.42 -5.10 -4.20
C ASP A 28 -14.68 -5.95 -5.44
N THR A 29 -13.79 -6.88 -5.77
CA THR A 29 -13.86 -7.62 -7.03
C THR A 29 -14.12 -9.12 -6.87
N GLY A 30 -13.90 -9.67 -5.67
CA GLY A 30 -14.03 -11.09 -5.43
C GLY A 30 -12.93 -11.93 -6.06
N CYS A 31 -11.82 -11.31 -6.50
CA CYS A 31 -10.73 -12.04 -7.12
C CYS A 31 -9.91 -12.83 -6.09
N SER A 32 -9.01 -13.68 -6.58
CA SER A 32 -8.11 -14.41 -5.71
C SER A 32 -7.09 -13.49 -5.08
N ILE A 33 -6.46 -13.95 -3.99
CA ILE A 33 -5.42 -13.17 -3.33
C ILE A 33 -4.24 -12.91 -4.28
N GLU A 34 -3.93 -13.90 -5.11
CA GLU A 34 -2.83 -13.77 -6.08
C GLU A 34 -3.12 -12.70 -7.12
N GLU A 35 -4.35 -12.67 -7.63
CA GLU A 35 -4.75 -11.63 -8.56
C GLU A 35 -4.75 -10.26 -7.89
N ALA A 36 -5.23 -10.18 -6.66
CA ALA A 36 -5.25 -8.92 -5.93
C ALA A 36 -3.84 -8.38 -5.72
N MET A 37 -2.91 -9.25 -5.32
CA MET A 37 -1.51 -8.87 -5.15
C MET A 37 -0.91 -8.37 -6.46
N GLY A 38 -1.22 -9.06 -7.56
CA GLY A 38 -0.74 -8.65 -8.88
C GLY A 38 -1.24 -7.26 -9.25
N ARG A 39 -2.51 -6.98 -9.00
CA ARG A 39 -3.09 -5.67 -9.31
C ARG A 39 -2.44 -4.55 -8.49
N VAL A 40 -2.23 -4.80 -7.19
CA VAL A 40 -1.62 -3.80 -6.32
C VAL A 40 -0.16 -3.57 -6.69
N TYR A 41 0.61 -4.64 -6.85
CA TYR A 41 2.04 -4.51 -7.11
C TYR A 41 2.36 -3.99 -8.51
N ASN A 42 1.44 -4.13 -9.47
CA ASN A 42 1.64 -3.61 -10.82
C ASN A 42 1.00 -2.24 -11.01
N SER A 43 0.38 -1.68 -9.97
CA SER A 43 -0.21 -0.35 -10.10
C SER A 43 0.85 0.75 -9.98
N PRO A 44 0.62 1.91 -10.61
CA PRO A 44 1.54 3.04 -10.44
C PRO A 44 1.67 3.50 -9.00
N LEU A 45 0.66 3.25 -8.17
CA LEU A 45 0.68 3.61 -6.76
C LEU A 45 1.82 2.93 -6.01
N MET A 46 2.21 1.73 -6.44
CA MET A 46 3.30 0.99 -5.79
C MET A 46 4.60 1.81 -5.77
N ASN A 47 4.93 2.42 -6.90
CA ASN A 47 6.13 3.25 -6.99
C ASN A 47 6.03 4.48 -6.09
N ALA A 48 4.85 5.09 -6.03
CA ALA A 48 4.63 6.27 -5.19
C ALA A 48 4.73 5.91 -3.71
N LEU A 49 4.23 4.73 -3.32
CA LEU A 49 4.32 4.27 -1.93
C LEU A 49 5.75 4.00 -1.50
N GLN A 50 6.60 3.55 -2.41
CA GLN A 50 8.00 3.27 -2.10
C GLN A 50 8.86 4.51 -2.03
N ASP A 51 8.34 5.66 -2.45
CA ASP A 51 9.04 6.93 -2.36
C ASP A 51 8.91 7.48 -0.93
N GLU A 52 9.94 7.29 -0.13
CA GLU A 52 9.90 7.72 1.27
C GLU A 52 9.80 9.24 1.41
N GLU A 53 10.34 9.99 0.46
CA GLU A 53 10.29 11.45 0.49
C GLU A 53 8.88 11.97 0.22
N GLY A 54 8.12 11.26 -0.60
CA GLY A 54 6.75 11.64 -0.90
C GLY A 54 5.79 11.40 0.25
N GLU A 55 6.16 10.52 1.19
CA GLU A 55 5.38 10.21 2.40
C GLU A 55 3.94 9.78 2.13
N LEU A 56 3.66 9.24 0.95
CA LEU A 56 2.32 8.77 0.62
C LEU A 56 1.90 7.62 1.55
N TYR A 57 2.87 6.89 2.07
CA TYR A 57 2.62 5.76 2.95
C TYR A 57 1.94 6.15 4.26
N VAL A 58 1.92 7.43 4.64
CA VAL A 58 1.24 7.89 5.86
C VAL A 58 -0.26 8.09 5.65
N GLN A 59 -0.73 8.07 4.42
CA GLN A 59 -2.15 8.25 4.13
C GLN A 59 -2.93 6.99 4.49
N SER A 60 -4.23 7.14 4.73
CA SER A 60 -5.06 5.99 5.06
C SER A 60 -5.14 5.02 3.88
N PRO A 61 -5.22 3.71 4.16
CA PRO A 61 -5.38 2.74 3.08
C PRO A 61 -6.61 3.00 2.21
N ALA A 62 -7.71 3.48 2.79
CA ALA A 62 -8.90 3.80 2.01
C ALA A 62 -8.63 4.89 0.99
N TYR A 63 -7.90 5.93 1.38
CA TYR A 63 -7.52 7.00 0.47
C TYR A 63 -6.60 6.47 -0.63
N LEU A 64 -5.62 5.63 -0.25
CA LEU A 64 -4.70 5.03 -1.22
C LEU A 64 -5.44 4.16 -2.22
N TYR A 65 -6.46 3.44 -1.77
CA TYR A 65 -7.26 2.61 -2.67
C TYR A 65 -8.00 3.47 -3.69
N GLU A 66 -8.54 4.61 -3.26
CA GLU A 66 -9.19 5.53 -4.19
C GLU A 66 -8.22 6.04 -5.25
N LEU A 67 -6.98 6.36 -4.85
CA LEU A 67 -5.95 6.77 -5.81
C LEU A 67 -5.64 5.64 -6.79
N MET A 68 -5.57 4.40 -6.31
CA MET A 68 -5.28 3.26 -7.16
C MET A 68 -6.37 3.01 -8.21
N ARG A 69 -7.61 3.32 -7.87
CA ARG A 69 -8.75 3.09 -8.76
C ARG A 69 -8.89 4.12 -9.87
N GLN A 70 -8.22 5.24 -9.74
CA GLN A 70 -8.29 6.33 -10.73
C GLN A 70 -7.52 6.02 -12.00
#